data_ab68d26106ca9d56d79579997fa90562
#
_entry.id   ab68d26106ca9d56d79579997fa90562
#
_cell.length_a   1.000
_cell.length_b   1.000
_cell.length_c   1.000
_cell.angle_alpha   90.00
_cell.angle_beta   90.00
_cell.angle_gamma   90.00
#
_symmetry.space_group_name_H-M   'P 1'
#
loop_
_entity.id
_entity.type
_entity.pdbx_description
1 polymer ?
#
loop_
_entity_poly.entity_id
_entity_poly.type
_entity_poly.pdbx_seq_one_letter_code
_entity_poly.pdbx_strand_id
1 'polypeptide(L)'
;MSKIAVIGAGFYGSYIALKLADKGHKVILIDPEDKSSATLHCQARLHSGMFYVRSIKDLLSCARNFTKFLKIFKPYIYSEFNSYYLIDKNSKVDFDSYKKICKDNGLKTKEVKLDYIDSNSVQGILKTNEFSINTSELLFSLRDKCKNHHNITFIKDYAVSLKETDRVLINLLYSDPIRVNRCILASYGNNFKFLKDLGYQVPSFNNYKIPVIKYTDNLPKDCHAVVDGDFWSSISLKDYKLLTNKFNLQNTEDYWNKSLDLMKHYIPELEAELIQIDTVEKYVLSNSREAQITKYGNIFAVFSGKLTNIFDIINQIENLE
;
A
#
# COMPACT_ATOMS: atom_id res chain seq x y z
N MET A 1 -31.02 7.35 1.26
CA MET A 1 -29.96 7.89 2.10
C MET A 1 -29.80 7.00 3.34
N SER A 2 -28.59 6.50 3.61
CA SER A 2 -28.33 5.63 4.77
C SER A 2 -27.32 6.28 5.69
N LYS A 3 -27.37 5.92 6.99
CA LYS A 3 -26.33 6.25 7.96
C LYS A 3 -25.30 5.12 7.95
N ILE A 4 -24.05 5.40 7.54
CA ILE A 4 -23.00 4.42 7.33
C ILE A 4 -21.80 4.76 8.20
N ALA A 5 -21.26 3.80 8.95
CA ALA A 5 -19.99 3.97 9.64
C ALA A 5 -18.84 3.43 8.77
N VAL A 6 -17.70 4.10 8.80
CA VAL A 6 -16.41 3.62 8.27
C VAL A 6 -15.42 3.57 9.44
N ILE A 7 -14.90 2.40 9.75
CA ILE A 7 -13.92 2.19 10.82
C ILE A 7 -12.52 2.13 10.21
N GLY A 8 -11.67 3.07 10.61
CA GLY A 8 -10.33 3.30 10.08
C GLY A 8 -10.30 4.43 9.06
N ALA A 9 -9.58 5.51 9.35
CA ALA A 9 -9.34 6.63 8.44
C ALA A 9 -7.90 6.58 7.85
N GLY A 10 -7.45 5.39 7.47
CA GLY A 10 -6.33 5.20 6.56
C GLY A 10 -6.72 5.64 5.14
N PHE A 11 -5.85 5.41 4.15
CA PHE A 11 -6.11 5.78 2.76
C PHE A 11 -7.46 5.25 2.25
N TYR A 12 -7.72 3.96 2.46
CA TYR A 12 -8.96 3.33 2.00
C TYR A 12 -10.21 3.90 2.68
N GLY A 13 -10.21 3.94 4.02
CA GLY A 13 -11.39 4.39 4.77
C GLY A 13 -11.72 5.86 4.52
N SER A 14 -10.71 6.73 4.45
CA SER A 14 -10.92 8.15 4.13
C SER A 14 -11.50 8.34 2.72
N TYR A 15 -10.94 7.64 1.72
CA TYR A 15 -11.43 7.77 0.35
C TYR A 15 -12.85 7.18 0.17
N ILE A 16 -13.14 6.04 0.82
CA ILE A 16 -14.49 5.43 0.83
C ILE A 16 -15.49 6.37 1.49
N ALA A 17 -15.14 6.93 2.66
CA ALA A 17 -16.01 7.87 3.37
C ALA A 17 -16.39 9.08 2.50
N LEU A 18 -15.41 9.68 1.82
CA LEU A 18 -15.66 10.78 0.87
C LEU A 18 -16.60 10.36 -0.25
N LYS A 19 -16.36 9.20 -0.87
CA LYS A 19 -17.20 8.73 -2.00
C LYS A 19 -18.64 8.44 -1.59
N LEU A 20 -18.85 7.87 -0.41
CA LEU A 20 -20.20 7.67 0.13
C LEU A 20 -20.89 8.99 0.48
N ALA A 21 -20.15 9.94 1.05
CA ALA A 21 -20.67 11.25 1.39
C ALA A 21 -21.01 12.09 0.16
N ASP A 22 -20.19 12.02 -0.90
CA ASP A 22 -20.46 12.63 -2.23
C ASP A 22 -21.78 12.11 -2.85
N LYS A 23 -22.16 10.85 -2.54
CA LYS A 23 -23.45 10.25 -2.96
C LYS A 23 -24.62 10.59 -2.03
N GLY A 24 -24.43 11.42 -1.02
CA GLY A 24 -25.46 11.90 -0.12
C GLY A 24 -25.71 11.01 1.10
N HIS A 25 -24.91 9.98 1.37
CA HIS A 25 -25.01 9.22 2.61
C HIS A 25 -24.51 10.05 3.80
N LYS A 26 -25.08 9.83 4.99
CA LYS A 26 -24.53 10.33 6.24
C LYS A 26 -23.47 9.36 6.74
N VAL A 27 -22.22 9.79 6.70
CA VAL A 27 -21.08 8.96 7.05
C VAL A 27 -20.53 9.32 8.42
N ILE A 28 -20.24 8.30 9.24
CA ILE A 28 -19.48 8.44 10.47
C ILE A 28 -18.13 7.76 10.24
N LEU A 29 -17.07 8.55 10.22
CA LEU A 29 -15.70 8.06 10.06
C LEU A 29 -15.03 8.01 11.44
N ILE A 30 -14.59 6.81 11.85
CA ILE A 30 -14.06 6.55 13.20
C ILE A 30 -12.60 6.14 13.08
N ASP A 31 -11.68 6.87 13.72
CA ASP A 31 -10.24 6.58 13.73
C ASP A 31 -9.57 7.30 14.91
N PRO A 32 -8.65 6.68 15.64
CA PRO A 32 -7.94 7.34 16.74
C PRO A 32 -6.96 8.43 16.26
N GLU A 33 -6.65 8.48 14.96
CA GLU A 33 -5.63 9.36 14.38
C GLU A 33 -4.24 9.18 15.02
N ASP A 34 -3.96 8.00 15.51
CA ASP A 34 -2.62 7.65 15.96
C ASP A 34 -1.66 7.39 14.79
N LYS A 35 -0.40 7.14 15.11
CA LYS A 35 0.63 6.87 14.10
C LYS A 35 0.62 5.43 13.58
N SER A 36 -0.34 4.60 13.96
CA SER A 36 -0.39 3.16 13.62
C SER A 36 -0.87 2.88 12.19
N SER A 37 -1.27 3.90 11.42
CA SER A 37 -1.81 3.72 10.07
C SER A 37 -0.81 3.04 9.14
N ALA A 38 -1.18 1.89 8.57
CA ALA A 38 -0.38 1.19 7.56
C ALA A 38 -0.05 2.09 6.33
N THR A 39 -0.86 3.12 6.06
CA THR A 39 -0.60 4.09 5.00
C THR A 39 0.64 4.94 5.29
N LEU A 40 0.91 5.27 6.55
CA LEU A 40 2.07 6.09 6.94
C LEU A 40 3.39 5.31 6.89
N HIS A 41 3.32 4.00 7.03
CA HIS A 41 4.48 3.12 7.12
C HIS A 41 4.68 2.23 5.89
N CYS A 42 3.93 2.46 4.80
CA CYS A 42 4.07 1.67 3.59
C CYS A 42 5.34 2.03 2.81
N GLN A 43 5.67 1.20 1.82
CA GLN A 43 6.85 1.38 0.97
C GLN A 43 6.79 2.62 0.05
N ALA A 44 5.72 3.39 0.06
CA ALA A 44 5.52 4.60 -0.76
C ALA A 44 5.75 4.39 -2.29
N ARG A 45 5.67 3.15 -2.79
CA ARG A 45 5.82 2.83 -4.22
C ARG A 45 4.47 2.68 -4.90
N LEU A 46 4.32 3.33 -6.03
CA LEU A 46 3.17 3.21 -6.91
C LEU A 46 3.50 2.25 -8.06
N HIS A 47 3.03 1.01 -7.94
CA HIS A 47 3.30 -0.05 -8.91
C HIS A 47 2.40 0.04 -10.14
N SER A 48 3.01 -0.05 -11.33
CA SER A 48 2.30 -0.24 -12.61
C SER A 48 2.02 -1.71 -12.93
N GLY A 49 2.64 -2.63 -12.19
CA GLY A 49 2.54 -4.07 -12.40
C GLY A 49 3.88 -4.75 -12.69
N MET A 50 4.92 -4.01 -12.98
CA MET A 50 6.22 -4.55 -13.36
C MET A 50 6.87 -5.46 -12.32
N PHE A 51 6.56 -5.27 -11.06
CA PHE A 51 7.02 -6.13 -9.96
C PHE A 51 6.46 -7.57 -10.04
N TYR A 52 5.41 -7.79 -10.81
CA TYR A 52 4.63 -9.02 -10.80
C TYR A 52 4.68 -9.80 -12.11
N VAL A 53 5.79 -9.77 -12.83
CA VAL A 53 5.93 -10.44 -14.15
C VAL A 53 5.67 -11.94 -14.12
N ARG A 54 5.81 -12.59 -12.94
CA ARG A 54 5.49 -14.02 -12.75
C ARG A 54 4.02 -14.28 -12.40
N SER A 55 3.22 -13.23 -12.23
CA SER A 55 1.78 -13.33 -11.93
C SER A 55 1.03 -12.32 -12.78
N ILE A 56 0.61 -12.74 -13.97
CA ILE A 56 -0.13 -11.88 -14.90
C ILE A 56 -1.39 -11.30 -14.23
N LYS A 57 -2.06 -12.06 -13.37
CA LYS A 57 -3.20 -11.58 -12.60
C LYS A 57 -2.85 -10.39 -11.72
N ASP A 58 -1.75 -10.47 -10.95
CA ASP A 58 -1.28 -9.37 -10.09
C ASP A 58 -0.76 -8.18 -10.89
N LEU A 59 -0.08 -8.45 -12.02
CA LEU A 59 0.37 -7.42 -12.96
C LEU A 59 -0.81 -6.62 -13.47
N LEU A 60 -1.83 -7.28 -14.04
CA LEU A 60 -3.02 -6.63 -14.58
C LEU A 60 -3.83 -5.90 -13.51
N SER A 61 -3.90 -6.44 -12.29
CA SER A 61 -4.55 -5.78 -11.15
C SER A 61 -3.88 -4.43 -10.81
N CYS A 62 -2.56 -4.32 -10.93
CA CYS A 62 -1.86 -3.05 -10.75
C CYS A 62 -2.08 -2.12 -11.94
N ALA A 63 -1.91 -2.64 -13.17
CA ALA A 63 -1.94 -1.84 -14.40
C ALA A 63 -3.31 -1.18 -14.65
N ARG A 64 -4.40 -1.91 -14.36
CA ARG A 64 -5.79 -1.50 -14.62
C ARG A 64 -6.12 -0.09 -14.13
N ASN A 65 -5.72 0.23 -12.91
CA ASN A 65 -6.08 1.48 -12.26
C ASN A 65 -4.94 2.49 -12.17
N PHE A 66 -3.76 2.14 -12.68
CA PHE A 66 -2.55 2.95 -12.52
C PHE A 66 -2.71 4.37 -13.07
N THR A 67 -3.11 4.48 -14.33
CA THR A 67 -3.30 5.81 -14.99
C THR A 67 -4.38 6.64 -14.30
N LYS A 68 -5.49 6.02 -13.87
CA LYS A 68 -6.55 6.69 -13.12
C LYS A 68 -6.03 7.22 -11.79
N PHE A 69 -5.22 6.42 -11.09
CA PHE A 69 -4.60 6.81 -9.84
C PHE A 69 -3.67 8.01 -10.02
N LEU A 70 -2.77 7.96 -11.02
CA LEU A 70 -1.87 9.06 -11.35
C LEU A 70 -2.63 10.38 -11.59
N LYS A 71 -3.74 10.31 -12.32
CA LYS A 71 -4.54 11.50 -12.62
C LYS A 71 -5.18 12.11 -11.37
N ILE A 72 -5.77 11.28 -10.50
CA ILE A 72 -6.54 11.76 -9.33
C ILE A 72 -5.62 12.21 -8.20
N PHE A 73 -4.50 11.52 -7.98
CA PHE A 73 -3.59 11.77 -6.87
C PHE A 73 -2.28 12.44 -7.29
N LYS A 74 -2.27 13.07 -8.48
CA LYS A 74 -1.10 13.75 -9.05
C LYS A 74 -0.32 14.65 -8.08
N PRO A 75 -0.96 15.47 -7.21
CA PRO A 75 -0.24 16.37 -6.30
C PRO A 75 0.67 15.66 -5.29
N TYR A 76 0.43 14.37 -5.03
CA TYR A 76 1.17 13.57 -4.03
C TYR A 76 2.23 12.66 -4.66
N ILE A 77 2.42 12.72 -5.98
CA ILE A 77 3.30 11.82 -6.72
C ILE A 77 4.59 12.55 -7.08
N TYR A 78 5.72 11.95 -6.72
CA TYR A 78 7.04 12.42 -7.14
C TYR A 78 7.33 11.89 -8.55
N SER A 79 7.06 12.71 -9.56
CA SER A 79 7.28 12.37 -10.97
C SER A 79 8.67 12.76 -11.48
N GLU A 80 9.44 13.49 -10.69
CA GLU A 80 10.81 13.92 -10.98
C GLU A 80 11.84 12.82 -10.76
N PHE A 81 11.54 11.78 -9.97
CA PHE A 81 12.45 10.68 -9.73
C PHE A 81 12.27 9.58 -10.78
N ASN A 82 13.39 9.14 -11.38
CA ASN A 82 13.35 7.99 -12.25
C ASN A 82 13.14 6.70 -11.44
N SER A 83 12.60 5.68 -12.06
CA SER A 83 12.44 4.37 -11.45
C SER A 83 13.06 3.30 -12.32
N TYR A 84 13.93 2.48 -11.74
CA TYR A 84 14.68 1.44 -12.41
C TYR A 84 14.41 0.07 -11.80
N TYR A 85 14.26 -0.91 -12.67
CA TYR A 85 14.25 -2.32 -12.33
C TYR A 85 15.56 -2.96 -12.78
N LEU A 86 16.30 -3.47 -11.83
CA LEU A 86 17.52 -4.22 -12.04
C LEU A 86 17.15 -5.69 -12.11
N ILE A 87 17.33 -6.32 -13.26
CA ILE A 87 17.04 -7.73 -13.43
C ILE A 87 18.29 -8.49 -12.99
N ASP A 88 18.19 -9.14 -11.84
CA ASP A 88 19.28 -9.87 -11.21
C ASP A 88 19.88 -10.93 -12.18
N LYS A 89 21.19 -11.15 -12.09
CA LYS A 89 21.89 -12.13 -12.93
C LYS A 89 21.30 -13.55 -12.78
N ASN A 90 20.82 -13.89 -11.58
CA ASN A 90 20.20 -15.17 -11.24
C ASN A 90 18.66 -15.11 -11.27
N SER A 91 18.08 -14.09 -11.89
CA SER A 91 16.62 -13.98 -12.02
C SER A 91 16.03 -15.21 -12.70
N LYS A 92 14.90 -15.70 -12.21
CA LYS A 92 14.14 -16.82 -12.79
C LYS A 92 13.48 -16.46 -14.12
N VAL A 93 13.29 -15.17 -14.36
CA VAL A 93 12.79 -14.64 -15.64
C VAL A 93 13.96 -13.89 -16.28
N ASP A 94 14.45 -14.37 -17.42
CA ASP A 94 15.51 -13.71 -18.14
C ASP A 94 15.11 -12.32 -18.66
N PHE A 95 16.10 -11.50 -18.96
CA PHE A 95 15.88 -10.08 -19.30
C PHE A 95 14.99 -9.88 -20.53
N ASP A 96 15.14 -10.71 -21.56
CA ASP A 96 14.36 -10.57 -22.79
C ASP A 96 12.90 -11.02 -22.57
N SER A 97 12.70 -12.11 -21.85
CA SER A 97 11.38 -12.55 -21.40
C SER A 97 10.71 -11.49 -20.54
N TYR A 98 11.45 -10.85 -19.63
CA TYR A 98 10.94 -9.76 -18.80
C TYR A 98 10.46 -8.59 -19.66
N LYS A 99 11.28 -8.12 -20.61
CA LYS A 99 10.90 -7.07 -21.57
C LYS A 99 9.66 -7.46 -22.38
N LYS A 100 9.62 -8.70 -22.85
CA LYS A 100 8.49 -9.22 -23.64
C LYS A 100 7.19 -9.21 -22.82
N ILE A 101 7.20 -9.73 -21.60
CA ILE A 101 6.03 -9.72 -20.70
C ILE A 101 5.56 -8.30 -20.47
N CYS A 102 6.45 -7.35 -20.19
CA CYS A 102 6.10 -5.95 -20.01
C CYS A 102 5.44 -5.37 -21.27
N LYS A 103 6.02 -5.57 -22.43
CA LYS A 103 5.51 -5.09 -23.73
C LYS A 103 4.13 -5.67 -24.05
N ASP A 104 3.97 -6.99 -23.92
CA ASP A 104 2.73 -7.70 -24.24
C ASP A 104 1.57 -7.27 -23.32
N ASN A 105 1.87 -6.73 -22.13
CA ASN A 105 0.88 -6.21 -21.18
C ASN A 105 0.82 -4.67 -21.15
N GLY A 106 1.39 -4.00 -22.15
CA GLY A 106 1.29 -2.53 -22.32
C GLY A 106 2.07 -1.72 -21.28
N LEU A 107 3.00 -2.34 -20.54
CA LEU A 107 3.87 -1.64 -19.60
C LEU A 107 5.00 -0.93 -20.33
N LYS A 108 5.15 0.37 -20.09
CA LYS A 108 6.17 1.19 -20.73
C LYS A 108 7.51 0.99 -20.04
N THR A 109 8.50 0.47 -20.78
CA THR A 109 9.87 0.28 -20.33
C THR A 109 10.87 0.78 -21.35
N LYS A 110 12.05 1.17 -20.89
CA LYS A 110 13.19 1.50 -21.72
C LYS A 110 14.43 0.84 -21.12
N GLU A 111 15.15 0.08 -21.92
CA GLU A 111 16.47 -0.44 -21.54
C GLU A 111 17.46 0.72 -21.40
N VAL A 112 18.23 0.71 -20.30
CA VAL A 112 19.21 1.73 -19.99
C VAL A 112 20.48 1.11 -19.39
N LYS A 113 21.57 1.89 -19.37
CA LYS A 113 22.77 1.61 -18.57
C LYS A 113 22.89 2.68 -17.50
N LEU A 114 23.37 2.30 -16.33
CA LEU A 114 23.67 3.20 -15.21
C LEU A 114 25.09 2.90 -14.77
N ASP A 115 25.98 3.89 -14.86
CA ASP A 115 27.43 3.69 -14.67
C ASP A 115 27.79 3.29 -13.23
N TYR A 116 26.90 3.58 -12.26
CA TYR A 116 27.08 3.21 -10.85
C TYR A 116 26.55 1.80 -10.51
N ILE A 117 25.96 1.07 -11.48
CA ILE A 117 25.50 -0.30 -11.29
C ILE A 117 26.55 -1.29 -11.82
N ASP A 118 26.94 -2.26 -10.99
CA ASP A 118 27.81 -3.34 -11.42
C ASP A 118 27.11 -4.19 -12.49
N SER A 119 27.63 -4.14 -13.71
CA SER A 119 27.08 -4.89 -14.84
C SER A 119 27.20 -6.41 -14.67
N ASN A 120 28.05 -6.89 -13.77
CA ASN A 120 28.19 -8.33 -13.48
C ASN A 120 27.08 -8.84 -12.55
N SER A 121 26.41 -7.97 -11.82
CA SER A 121 25.34 -8.33 -10.90
C SER A 121 23.95 -8.40 -11.54
N VAL A 122 23.79 -7.86 -12.78
CA VAL A 122 22.51 -7.76 -13.47
C VAL A 122 22.56 -8.32 -14.89
N GLN A 123 21.45 -8.84 -15.40
CA GLN A 123 21.27 -9.17 -16.81
C GLN A 123 20.98 -7.91 -17.65
N GLY A 124 20.37 -6.90 -17.03
CA GLY A 124 20.02 -5.63 -17.64
C GLY A 124 19.19 -4.74 -16.72
N ILE A 125 18.96 -3.50 -17.17
CA ILE A 125 18.25 -2.48 -16.40
C ILE A 125 17.13 -1.90 -17.23
N LEU A 126 15.93 -1.84 -16.67
CA LEU A 126 14.76 -1.23 -17.28
C LEU A 126 14.36 0.05 -16.54
N LYS A 127 14.40 1.19 -17.23
CA LYS A 127 13.72 2.41 -16.77
C LYS A 127 12.21 2.21 -16.95
N THR A 128 11.44 2.61 -15.94
CA THR A 128 10.01 2.38 -15.88
C THR A 128 9.25 3.68 -15.68
N ASN A 129 7.93 3.64 -15.78
CA ASN A 129 7.03 4.74 -15.42
C ASN A 129 6.35 4.52 -14.07
N GLU A 130 7.00 3.83 -13.15
CA GLU A 130 6.56 3.75 -11.76
C GLU A 130 7.09 4.95 -10.98
N PHE A 131 6.39 5.30 -9.91
CA PHE A 131 6.64 6.52 -9.15
C PHE A 131 6.67 6.23 -7.65
N SER A 132 7.28 7.14 -6.91
CA SER A 132 7.06 7.24 -5.46
C SER A 132 5.91 8.20 -5.15
N ILE A 133 5.35 8.06 -3.97
CA ILE A 133 4.18 8.83 -3.53
C ILE A 133 4.36 9.31 -2.09
N ASN A 134 4.03 10.56 -1.82
CA ASN A 134 3.95 11.10 -0.47
C ASN A 134 2.67 10.63 0.22
N THR A 135 2.75 9.46 0.84
CA THR A 135 1.59 8.83 1.50
C THR A 135 1.13 9.59 2.74
N SER A 136 2.04 10.29 3.41
CA SER A 136 1.70 11.11 4.58
C SER A 136 0.86 12.31 4.17
N GLU A 137 1.31 13.08 3.18
CA GLU A 137 0.57 14.23 2.68
C GLU A 137 -0.77 13.83 2.05
N LEU A 138 -0.78 12.73 1.29
CA LEU A 138 -2.01 12.15 0.74
C LEU A 138 -3.01 11.83 1.86
N LEU A 139 -2.57 11.14 2.92
CA LEU A 139 -3.44 10.75 4.02
C LEU A 139 -3.97 11.96 4.79
N PHE A 140 -3.10 12.92 5.12
CA PHE A 140 -3.51 14.13 5.81
C PHE A 140 -4.51 14.95 5.02
N SER A 141 -4.29 15.10 3.71
CA SER A 141 -5.24 15.80 2.83
C SER A 141 -6.59 15.08 2.74
N LEU A 142 -6.62 13.75 2.67
CA LEU A 142 -7.87 13.01 2.67
C LEU A 142 -8.63 13.13 3.99
N ARG A 143 -7.93 13.05 5.13
CA ARG A 143 -8.51 13.23 6.46
C ARG A 143 -9.08 14.65 6.64
N ASP A 144 -8.34 15.67 6.19
CA ASP A 144 -8.81 17.05 6.22
C ASP A 144 -10.09 17.23 5.39
N LYS A 145 -10.13 16.70 4.16
CA LYS A 145 -11.34 16.69 3.34
C LYS A 145 -12.51 15.98 4.04
N CYS A 146 -12.26 14.86 4.72
CA CYS A 146 -13.30 14.17 5.50
C CYS A 146 -13.83 15.04 6.63
N LYS A 147 -12.95 15.70 7.39
CA LYS A 147 -13.34 16.57 8.52
C LYS A 147 -14.16 17.77 8.08
N ASN A 148 -13.90 18.29 6.88
CA ASN A 148 -14.59 19.48 6.32
C ASN A 148 -15.82 19.12 5.48
N HIS A 149 -16.14 17.83 5.29
CA HIS A 149 -17.27 17.42 4.44
C HIS A 149 -18.59 17.41 5.22
N HIS A 150 -19.61 18.15 4.79
CA HIS A 150 -20.89 18.35 5.48
C HIS A 150 -21.69 17.06 5.75
N ASN A 151 -21.44 15.97 5.03
CA ASN A 151 -22.07 14.67 5.24
C ASN A 151 -21.21 13.71 6.03
N ILE A 152 -20.02 14.09 6.51
CA ILE A 152 -19.14 13.25 7.30
C ILE A 152 -19.04 13.80 8.73
N THR A 153 -19.31 12.93 9.69
CA THR A 153 -18.95 13.17 11.09
C THR A 153 -17.69 12.38 11.40
N PHE A 154 -16.57 13.08 11.62
CA PHE A 154 -15.31 12.43 12.01
C PHE A 154 -15.27 12.30 13.54
N ILE A 155 -15.06 11.07 14.02
CA ILE A 155 -14.95 10.76 15.45
C ILE A 155 -13.53 10.26 15.72
N LYS A 156 -12.78 11.03 16.51
CA LYS A 156 -11.45 10.64 16.96
C LYS A 156 -11.55 9.72 18.17
N ASP A 157 -11.72 8.43 17.90
CA ASP A 157 -11.88 7.40 18.92
C ASP A 157 -11.53 6.02 18.38
N TYR A 158 -11.42 5.04 19.27
CA TYR A 158 -11.22 3.62 18.92
C TYR A 158 -12.58 2.92 18.90
N ALA A 159 -12.90 2.26 17.79
CA ALA A 159 -13.94 1.24 17.78
C ALA A 159 -13.41 -0.01 18.50
N VAL A 160 -14.07 -0.42 19.58
CA VAL A 160 -13.61 -1.55 20.42
C VAL A 160 -14.36 -2.84 20.18
N SER A 161 -15.66 -2.77 19.88
CA SER A 161 -16.48 -3.93 19.53
C SER A 161 -17.68 -3.56 18.66
N LEU A 162 -18.21 -4.55 17.98
CA LEU A 162 -19.39 -4.44 17.14
C LEU A 162 -20.45 -5.44 17.61
N LYS A 163 -21.70 -5.05 17.48
CA LYS A 163 -22.84 -5.96 17.61
C LYS A 163 -23.80 -5.72 16.46
N GLU A 164 -24.14 -6.77 15.74
CA GLU A 164 -25.08 -6.71 14.63
C GLU A 164 -26.45 -7.28 15.03
N THR A 165 -27.48 -6.56 14.67
CA THR A 165 -28.89 -6.94 14.74
C THR A 165 -29.57 -6.51 13.43
N ASP A 166 -30.69 -5.82 13.47
CA ASP A 166 -31.27 -5.06 12.34
C ASP A 166 -30.37 -3.90 11.89
N ARG A 167 -29.52 -3.42 12.80
CA ARG A 167 -28.51 -2.38 12.61
C ARG A 167 -27.19 -2.81 13.23
N VAL A 168 -26.14 -2.02 12.95
CA VAL A 168 -24.83 -2.21 13.57
C VAL A 168 -24.67 -1.25 14.74
N LEU A 169 -24.45 -1.77 15.94
CA LEU A 169 -24.01 -1.03 17.12
C LEU A 169 -22.49 -1.09 17.18
N ILE A 170 -21.87 0.07 17.30
CA ILE A 170 -20.42 0.25 17.42
C ILE A 170 -20.12 0.80 18.80
N ASN A 171 -19.42 0.05 19.63
CA ASN A 171 -18.94 0.52 20.91
C ASN A 171 -17.59 1.23 20.72
N LEU A 172 -17.49 2.41 21.29
CA LEU A 172 -16.29 3.25 21.27
C LEU A 172 -15.59 3.21 22.62
N LEU A 173 -14.30 3.56 22.64
CA LEU A 173 -13.51 3.50 23.86
C LEU A 173 -13.84 4.65 24.82
N TYR A 174 -14.02 5.86 24.28
CA TYR A 174 -14.18 7.08 25.06
C TYR A 174 -15.54 7.76 24.87
N SER A 175 -16.25 7.43 23.80
CA SER A 175 -17.53 8.06 23.43
C SER A 175 -18.69 7.08 23.55
N ASP A 176 -19.92 7.61 23.53
CA ASP A 176 -21.13 6.80 23.54
C ASP A 176 -21.22 5.87 22.31
N PRO A 177 -21.86 4.69 22.47
CA PRO A 177 -22.07 3.78 21.36
C PRO A 177 -22.90 4.38 20.22
N ILE A 178 -22.57 4.00 19.00
CA ILE A 178 -23.19 4.53 17.78
C ILE A 178 -23.98 3.43 17.07
N ARG A 179 -25.22 3.77 16.63
CA ARG A 179 -26.03 2.90 15.77
C ARG A 179 -26.07 3.41 14.35
N VAL A 180 -25.82 2.49 13.38
CA VAL A 180 -25.79 2.78 11.94
C VAL A 180 -26.52 1.69 11.16
N ASN A 181 -26.91 2.01 9.92
CA ASN A 181 -27.53 1.02 9.04
C ASN A 181 -26.51 0.01 8.53
N ARG A 182 -25.30 0.48 8.20
CA ARG A 182 -24.21 -0.34 7.67
C ARG A 182 -22.87 0.08 8.25
N CYS A 183 -21.92 -0.83 8.33
CA CYS A 183 -20.56 -0.58 8.79
C CYS A 183 -19.54 -1.08 7.77
N ILE A 184 -18.58 -0.26 7.41
CA ILE A 184 -17.46 -0.62 6.54
C ILE A 184 -16.19 -0.69 7.39
N LEU A 185 -15.59 -1.86 7.46
CA LEU A 185 -14.31 -2.11 8.13
C LEU A 185 -13.17 -1.81 7.14
N ALA A 186 -12.43 -0.75 7.39
CA ALA A 186 -11.27 -0.31 6.63
C ALA A 186 -10.03 -0.16 7.52
N SER A 187 -9.99 -0.89 8.65
CA SER A 187 -8.94 -0.86 9.66
C SER A 187 -7.83 -1.90 9.45
N TYR A 188 -7.69 -2.37 8.20
CA TYR A 188 -6.66 -3.31 7.75
C TYR A 188 -6.68 -4.62 8.56
N GLY A 189 -5.59 -4.96 9.27
CA GLY A 189 -5.51 -6.19 10.07
C GLY A 189 -6.56 -6.29 11.19
N ASN A 190 -7.01 -5.16 11.74
CA ASN A 190 -8.05 -5.15 12.77
C ASN A 190 -9.43 -5.61 12.26
N ASN A 191 -9.65 -5.60 10.93
CA ASN A 191 -10.87 -6.15 10.36
C ASN A 191 -11.09 -7.61 10.77
N PHE A 192 -10.01 -8.41 10.83
CA PHE A 192 -10.08 -9.83 11.20
C PHE A 192 -10.53 -10.03 12.65
N LYS A 193 -10.09 -9.15 13.56
CA LYS A 193 -10.54 -9.19 14.95
C LYS A 193 -12.04 -8.96 15.05
N PHE A 194 -12.55 -7.87 14.48
CA PHE A 194 -13.97 -7.56 14.49
C PHE A 194 -14.83 -8.67 13.93
N LEU A 195 -14.42 -9.26 12.81
CA LEU A 195 -15.18 -10.37 12.19
C LEU A 195 -15.18 -11.62 13.06
N LYS A 196 -14.06 -11.97 13.69
CA LYS A 196 -13.97 -13.11 14.62
C LYS A 196 -14.84 -12.88 15.86
N ASP A 197 -14.80 -11.69 16.44
CA ASP A 197 -15.59 -11.35 17.64
C ASP A 197 -17.09 -11.40 17.36
N LEU A 198 -17.50 -11.20 16.12
CA LEU A 198 -18.88 -11.38 15.63
C LEU A 198 -19.25 -12.82 15.27
N GLY A 199 -18.30 -13.76 15.35
CA GLY A 199 -18.52 -15.16 15.00
C GLY A 199 -18.47 -15.47 13.49
N TYR A 200 -18.02 -14.53 12.66
CA TYR A 200 -17.90 -14.76 11.22
C TYR A 200 -16.63 -15.56 10.88
N GLN A 201 -16.75 -16.41 9.85
CA GLN A 201 -15.59 -17.05 9.28
C GLN A 201 -14.75 -16.03 8.52
N VAL A 202 -13.51 -15.85 8.94
CA VAL A 202 -12.59 -14.93 8.30
C VAL A 202 -11.76 -15.65 7.22
N PRO A 203 -11.41 -14.96 6.12
CA PRO A 203 -10.52 -15.52 5.12
C PRO A 203 -9.15 -15.88 5.72
N SER A 204 -8.52 -16.94 5.21
CA SER A 204 -7.14 -17.25 5.56
C SER A 204 -6.21 -16.14 5.08
N PHE A 205 -5.31 -15.71 5.95
CA PHE A 205 -4.32 -14.69 5.64
C PHE A 205 -2.96 -15.03 6.26
N ASN A 206 -1.92 -14.51 5.62
CA ASN A 206 -0.59 -14.50 6.17
C ASN A 206 -0.29 -13.11 6.73
N ASN A 207 0.28 -13.04 7.93
CA ASN A 207 0.77 -11.81 8.51
C ASN A 207 2.30 -11.80 8.46
N TYR A 208 2.87 -10.76 7.88
CA TYR A 208 4.30 -10.54 7.77
C TYR A 208 4.68 -9.24 8.47
N LYS A 209 5.72 -9.29 9.30
CA LYS A 209 6.39 -8.08 9.78
C LYS A 209 7.49 -7.72 8.78
N ILE A 210 7.30 -6.61 8.09
CA ILE A 210 8.23 -6.14 7.06
C ILE A 210 8.97 -4.93 7.59
N PRO A 211 10.30 -5.00 7.75
CA PRO A 211 11.10 -3.83 8.07
C PRO A 211 11.10 -2.85 6.90
N VAL A 212 10.98 -1.57 7.22
CA VAL A 212 11.12 -0.44 6.29
C VAL A 212 12.22 0.46 6.83
N ILE A 213 13.33 0.50 6.10
CA ILE A 213 14.50 1.32 6.46
C ILE A 213 14.35 2.70 5.85
N LYS A 214 14.50 3.72 6.66
CA LYS A 214 14.66 5.11 6.24
C LYS A 214 16.15 5.45 6.25
N TYR A 215 16.68 5.97 5.13
CA TYR A 215 18.10 6.24 4.96
C TYR A 215 18.36 7.36 3.94
N THR A 216 19.59 7.88 3.93
CA THR A 216 20.13 8.76 2.88
C THR A 216 21.28 8.08 2.18
N ASP A 217 21.59 8.50 0.96
CA ASP A 217 22.74 8.02 0.19
C ASP A 217 23.33 9.09 -0.74
N ASN A 218 24.49 8.77 -1.34
CA ASN A 218 25.22 9.61 -2.29
C ASN A 218 24.72 9.49 -3.73
N LEU A 219 23.68 8.69 -4.00
CA LEU A 219 23.17 8.46 -5.35
C LEU A 219 22.15 9.52 -5.77
N PRO A 220 21.86 9.65 -7.08
CA PRO A 220 20.72 10.40 -7.55
C PRO A 220 19.42 10.00 -6.84
N LYS A 221 18.49 10.94 -6.69
CA LYS A 221 17.17 10.67 -6.08
C LYS A 221 16.28 9.83 -7.01
N ASP A 222 16.77 8.66 -7.38
CA ASP A 222 16.06 7.70 -8.22
C ASP A 222 15.59 6.49 -7.39
N CYS A 223 14.57 5.82 -7.88
CA CYS A 223 14.03 4.62 -7.26
C CYS A 223 14.64 3.39 -7.93
N HIS A 224 15.06 2.41 -7.14
CA HIS A 224 15.64 1.18 -7.64
C HIS A 224 14.88 -0.03 -7.08
N ALA A 225 14.77 -1.09 -7.86
CA ALA A 225 14.30 -2.37 -7.37
C ALA A 225 15.03 -3.50 -8.08
N VAL A 226 15.52 -4.45 -7.30
CA VAL A 226 15.93 -5.77 -7.78
C VAL A 226 14.77 -6.71 -7.56
N VAL A 227 14.37 -7.40 -8.61
CA VAL A 227 13.26 -8.35 -8.57
C VAL A 227 13.73 -9.72 -9.01
N ASP A 228 13.15 -10.73 -8.41
CA ASP A 228 13.33 -12.13 -8.77
C ASP A 228 14.75 -12.68 -8.58
N GLY A 229 15.44 -12.18 -7.59
CA GLY A 229 16.76 -12.59 -7.14
C GLY A 229 16.96 -12.21 -5.69
N ASP A 230 18.06 -11.56 -5.42
CA ASP A 230 18.33 -10.93 -4.13
C ASP A 230 17.50 -9.66 -3.97
N PHE A 231 16.23 -9.85 -3.63
CA PHE A 231 15.23 -8.79 -3.58
C PHE A 231 15.60 -7.63 -2.66
N TRP A 232 15.60 -6.44 -3.20
CA TRP A 232 15.51 -5.19 -2.48
C TRP A 232 14.79 -4.11 -3.30
N SER A 233 14.23 -3.11 -2.64
CA SER A 233 13.55 -1.99 -3.28
C SER A 233 13.81 -0.71 -2.52
N SER A 234 14.44 0.25 -3.17
CA SER A 234 14.70 1.60 -2.68
C SER A 234 13.79 2.60 -3.37
N ILE A 235 13.11 3.42 -2.60
CA ILE A 235 12.15 4.40 -3.07
C ILE A 235 12.57 5.77 -2.59
N SER A 236 12.82 6.69 -3.50
CA SER A 236 13.17 8.07 -3.18
C SER A 236 11.95 8.88 -2.79
N LEU A 237 12.08 9.61 -1.70
CA LEU A 237 11.21 10.68 -1.27
C LEU A 237 12.01 12.00 -1.26
N LYS A 238 11.38 13.09 -0.89
CA LYS A 238 12.03 14.42 -0.99
C LYS A 238 13.37 14.49 -0.25
N ASP A 239 13.43 14.00 0.99
CA ASP A 239 14.55 14.19 1.90
C ASP A 239 15.28 12.90 2.28
N TYR A 240 14.74 11.74 1.92
CA TYR A 240 15.29 10.43 2.27
C TYR A 240 14.79 9.35 1.32
N LYS A 241 15.32 8.16 1.48
CA LYS A 241 14.86 6.96 0.77
C LYS A 241 14.25 5.94 1.74
N LEU A 242 13.33 5.12 1.23
CA LEU A 242 12.77 3.97 1.94
C LEU A 242 13.28 2.68 1.29
N LEU A 243 13.89 1.82 2.09
CA LEU A 243 14.36 0.51 1.64
C LEU A 243 13.53 -0.60 2.27
N THR A 244 13.20 -1.59 1.47
CA THR A 244 12.72 -2.90 1.91
C THR A 244 13.48 -3.99 1.18
N ASN A 245 13.71 -5.13 1.82
CA ASN A 245 14.47 -6.24 1.25
C ASN A 245 13.95 -7.61 1.70
N LYS A 246 14.67 -8.66 1.35
CA LYS A 246 14.33 -10.06 1.62
C LYS A 246 14.59 -10.52 3.06
N PHE A 247 15.32 -9.74 3.84
CA PHE A 247 15.75 -10.17 5.18
C PHE A 247 14.65 -10.00 6.22
N ASN A 248 14.72 -10.82 7.27
CA ASN A 248 13.89 -10.68 8.46
C ASN A 248 14.65 -9.88 9.52
N LEU A 249 13.97 -9.00 10.21
CA LEU A 249 14.54 -8.22 11.30
C LEU A 249 14.77 -9.13 12.53
N GLN A 250 16.01 -9.35 12.90
CA GLN A 250 16.40 -10.01 14.15
C GLN A 250 17.07 -9.02 15.10
N ASN A 251 17.99 -8.22 14.57
CA ASN A 251 18.73 -7.17 15.26
C ASN A 251 18.85 -5.98 14.31
N THR A 252 18.65 -4.76 14.80
CA THR A 252 18.58 -3.55 13.99
C THR A 252 19.89 -3.24 13.27
N GLU A 253 21.02 -3.34 13.98
CA GLU A 253 22.34 -3.05 13.42
C GLU A 253 22.75 -4.09 12.37
N ASP A 254 22.62 -5.37 12.71
CA ASP A 254 22.89 -6.48 11.79
C ASP A 254 21.99 -6.41 10.54
N TYR A 255 20.72 -6.02 10.72
CA TYR A 255 19.80 -5.85 9.62
C TYR A 255 20.22 -4.73 8.67
N TRP A 256 20.68 -3.57 9.20
CA TRP A 256 21.17 -2.47 8.38
C TRP A 256 22.43 -2.87 7.62
N ASN A 257 23.40 -3.45 8.27
CA ASN A 257 24.67 -3.87 7.65
C ASN A 257 24.42 -4.88 6.52
N LYS A 258 23.62 -5.91 6.75
CA LYS A 258 23.22 -6.87 5.69
C LYS A 258 22.46 -6.20 4.54
N SER A 259 21.66 -5.22 4.84
CA SER A 259 20.91 -4.47 3.80
C SER A 259 21.84 -3.61 2.95
N LEU A 260 22.82 -2.98 3.59
CA LEU A 260 23.84 -2.17 2.91
C LEU A 260 24.75 -3.06 2.06
N ASP A 261 25.21 -4.19 2.56
CA ASP A 261 26.01 -5.16 1.80
C ASP A 261 25.25 -5.66 0.58
N LEU A 262 23.96 -5.97 0.73
CA LEU A 262 23.10 -6.36 -0.36
C LEU A 262 23.00 -5.27 -1.43
N MET A 263 22.83 -4.02 -1.05
CA MET A 263 22.79 -2.92 -2.00
C MET A 263 24.16 -2.70 -2.68
N LYS A 264 25.27 -2.80 -1.94
CA LYS A 264 26.63 -2.66 -2.46
C LYS A 264 27.02 -3.75 -3.44
N HIS A 265 26.39 -4.91 -3.38
CA HIS A 265 26.56 -5.95 -4.40
C HIS A 265 26.15 -5.45 -5.80
N TYR A 266 25.17 -4.57 -5.89
CA TYR A 266 24.72 -3.97 -7.16
C TYR A 266 25.30 -2.58 -7.41
N ILE A 267 25.67 -1.87 -6.35
CA ILE A 267 26.14 -0.49 -6.36
C ILE A 267 27.39 -0.40 -5.50
N PRO A 268 28.58 -0.78 -6.03
CA PRO A 268 29.80 -0.89 -5.22
C PRO A 268 30.20 0.40 -4.48
N GLU A 269 30.02 1.56 -5.11
CA GLU A 269 30.39 2.89 -4.56
C GLU A 269 29.26 3.52 -3.70
N LEU A 270 28.28 2.72 -3.26
CA LEU A 270 27.21 3.21 -2.42
C LEU A 270 27.73 3.63 -1.05
N GLU A 271 27.53 4.88 -0.70
CA GLU A 271 27.64 5.41 0.65
C GLU A 271 26.23 5.74 1.17
N ALA A 272 25.84 5.19 2.31
CA ALA A 272 24.51 5.36 2.83
C ALA A 272 24.51 5.42 4.35
N GLU A 273 23.62 6.26 4.91
CA GLU A 273 23.46 6.49 6.33
C GLU A 273 22.05 6.11 6.79
N LEU A 274 21.99 5.28 7.82
CA LEU A 274 20.74 4.89 8.46
C LEU A 274 20.12 6.06 9.23
N ILE A 275 18.83 6.31 9.00
CA ILE A 275 18.05 7.26 9.81
C ILE A 275 17.18 6.51 10.81
N GLN A 276 16.40 5.50 10.34
CA GLN A 276 15.43 4.78 11.17
C GLN A 276 15.06 3.44 10.54
N ILE A 277 14.70 2.46 11.37
CA ILE A 277 14.05 1.23 10.92
C ILE A 277 12.69 1.13 11.59
N ASP A 278 11.64 1.12 10.77
CA ASP A 278 10.27 0.85 11.19
C ASP A 278 9.87 -0.57 10.83
N THR A 279 8.87 -1.12 11.51
CA THR A 279 8.29 -2.41 11.16
C THR A 279 6.81 -2.22 10.80
N VAL A 280 6.43 -2.74 9.64
CA VAL A 280 5.04 -2.71 9.15
C VAL A 280 4.46 -4.12 9.16
N GLU A 281 3.30 -4.28 9.77
CA GLU A 281 2.52 -5.50 9.61
C GLU A 281 1.80 -5.50 8.27
N LYS A 282 2.04 -6.56 7.49
CA LYS A 282 1.41 -6.76 6.18
C LYS A 282 0.54 -7.99 6.21
N TYR A 283 -0.75 -7.79 6.02
CA TYR A 283 -1.73 -8.86 5.90
C TYR A 283 -1.97 -9.17 4.42
N VAL A 284 -1.80 -10.43 4.03
CA VAL A 284 -1.99 -10.90 2.66
C VAL A 284 -2.96 -12.06 2.70
N LEU A 285 -4.09 -11.93 2.00
CA LEU A 285 -5.03 -13.03 1.83
C LEU A 285 -4.34 -14.20 1.12
N SER A 286 -4.52 -15.40 1.64
CA SER A 286 -3.80 -16.59 1.14
C SER A 286 -4.11 -16.92 -0.32
N ASN A 287 -5.28 -16.55 -0.80
CA ASN A 287 -5.80 -16.94 -2.11
C ASN A 287 -5.81 -15.80 -3.15
N SER A 288 -5.55 -14.55 -2.75
CA SER A 288 -5.59 -13.41 -3.67
C SER A 288 -4.91 -12.17 -3.11
N ARG A 289 -4.24 -11.43 -4.00
CA ARG A 289 -3.76 -10.06 -3.73
C ARG A 289 -4.67 -8.98 -4.30
N GLU A 290 -5.79 -9.38 -4.87
CA GLU A 290 -6.78 -8.44 -5.39
C GLU A 290 -7.49 -7.72 -4.24
N ALA A 291 -7.92 -6.50 -4.54
CA ALA A 291 -8.78 -5.78 -3.63
C ALA A 291 -10.18 -6.40 -3.65
N GLN A 292 -10.70 -6.67 -2.48
CA GLN A 292 -12.04 -7.21 -2.33
C GLN A 292 -12.75 -6.60 -1.14
N ILE A 293 -14.06 -6.49 -1.26
CA ILE A 293 -14.97 -6.20 -0.17
C ILE A 293 -15.85 -7.42 0.06
N THR A 294 -15.90 -7.90 1.28
CA THR A 294 -16.73 -9.05 1.65
C THR A 294 -17.85 -8.57 2.53
N LYS A 295 -19.08 -8.97 2.20
CA LYS A 295 -20.29 -8.64 2.96
C LYS A 295 -20.56 -9.70 4.02
N TYR A 296 -20.80 -9.25 5.23
CA TYR A 296 -21.22 -10.02 6.39
C TYR A 296 -22.45 -9.31 7.00
N GLY A 297 -23.65 -9.73 6.58
CA GLY A 297 -24.87 -9.01 6.98
C GLY A 297 -24.84 -7.51 6.60
N ASN A 298 -24.88 -6.63 7.60
CA ASN A 298 -24.79 -5.17 7.45
C ASN A 298 -23.33 -4.65 7.57
N ILE A 299 -22.36 -5.56 7.67
CA ILE A 299 -20.95 -5.23 7.81
C ILE A 299 -20.22 -5.58 6.52
N PHE A 300 -19.33 -4.70 6.07
CA PHE A 300 -18.53 -4.86 4.87
C PHE A 300 -17.05 -4.75 5.24
N ALA A 301 -16.27 -5.77 4.97
CA ALA A 301 -14.83 -5.76 5.28
C ALA A 301 -14.01 -5.54 4.01
N VAL A 302 -13.16 -4.53 4.02
CA VAL A 302 -12.27 -4.18 2.91
C VAL A 302 -10.91 -4.82 3.10
N PHE A 303 -10.46 -5.57 2.10
CA PHE A 303 -9.13 -6.18 2.07
C PHE A 303 -8.39 -5.74 0.81
N SER A 304 -7.27 -5.04 0.98
CA SER A 304 -6.36 -4.69 -0.11
C SER A 304 -5.00 -4.26 0.44
N GLY A 305 -3.95 -4.54 -0.33
CA GLY A 305 -2.57 -4.14 -0.01
C GLY A 305 -1.95 -3.18 -1.04
N LYS A 306 -2.72 -2.68 -2.03
CA LYS A 306 -2.20 -1.82 -3.10
C LYS A 306 -3.04 -0.55 -3.21
N LEU A 307 -2.42 0.62 -3.22
CA LEU A 307 -3.13 1.92 -3.29
C LEU A 307 -4.02 2.03 -4.55
N THR A 308 -3.53 1.58 -5.70
CA THR A 308 -4.25 1.65 -6.98
C THR A 308 -5.57 0.89 -6.99
N ASN A 309 -5.71 -0.13 -6.15
CA ASN A 309 -6.90 -0.98 -6.11
C ASN A 309 -8.10 -0.32 -5.40
N ILE A 310 -7.95 0.91 -4.89
CA ILE A 310 -9.07 1.65 -4.26
C ILE A 310 -10.28 1.79 -5.20
N PHE A 311 -10.05 1.93 -6.51
CA PHE A 311 -11.14 2.08 -7.47
C PHE A 311 -11.94 0.79 -7.66
N ASP A 312 -11.28 -0.37 -7.54
CA ASP A 312 -11.97 -1.66 -7.56
C ASP A 312 -12.87 -1.83 -6.33
N ILE A 313 -12.43 -1.35 -5.17
CA ILE A 313 -13.25 -1.32 -3.95
C ILE A 313 -14.45 -0.39 -4.10
N ILE A 314 -14.25 0.83 -4.62
CA ILE A 314 -15.36 1.76 -4.84
C ILE A 314 -16.41 1.17 -5.79
N ASN A 315 -15.97 0.59 -6.91
CA ASN A 315 -16.89 -0.07 -7.85
C ASN A 315 -17.68 -1.23 -7.20
N GLN A 316 -17.03 -2.01 -6.31
CA GLN A 316 -17.69 -3.08 -5.57
C GLN A 316 -18.72 -2.53 -4.56
N ILE A 317 -18.40 -1.43 -3.85
CA ILE A 317 -19.34 -0.78 -2.91
C ILE A 317 -20.56 -0.27 -3.68
N GLU A 318 -20.37 0.34 -4.83
CA GLU A 318 -21.44 0.85 -5.69
C GLU A 318 -22.42 -0.23 -6.16
N ASN A 319 -21.92 -1.44 -6.37
CA ASN A 319 -22.74 -2.60 -6.75
C ASN A 319 -23.44 -3.30 -5.56
N LEU A 320 -23.11 -2.91 -4.31
CA LEU A 320 -23.71 -3.47 -3.09
C LEU A 320 -24.83 -2.59 -2.51
N GLU A 321 -25.02 -1.40 -3.06
CA GLU A 321 -26.10 -0.46 -2.70
C GLU A 321 -27.39 -0.78 -3.41
#